data_d40d4e37e884507cdf1eda6d51e9037c
#
_entry.id   d40d4e37e884507cdf1eda6d51e9037c
#
_cell.length_a   1.000
_cell.length_b   1.000
_cell.length_c   1.000
_cell.angle_alpha   90.00
_cell.angle_beta   90.00
_cell.angle_gamma   90.00
#
_symmetry.space_group_name_H-M   'P 1'
#
loop_
_entity.id
_entity.type
_entity.pdbx_description
1 polymer ?
#
loop_
_entity_poly.entity_id
_entity_poly.type
_entity_poly.pdbx_seq_one_letter_code
_entity_poly.pdbx_strand_id
1 'polypeptide(L)'
;MNEIRVVAGIAVSDKRLFIARRSPQKSLAGLWEFPGGKVEAGESDEAALVREIKEEFNREILIGEFFHENNYADGQKTIKLISYFMSFTTFPKESNSHDQIKWSDIADLNKYEFCPADQEVVAKLIAHLQ
;
A
#
# COMPACT_ATOMS: atom_id res chain seq x y z
N MET A 1 -3.17 -24.52 -3.40
CA MET A 1 -3.26 -23.10 -3.79
C MET A 1 -2.28 -22.27 -2.97
N ASN A 2 -1.50 -21.44 -3.65
CA ASN A 2 -0.48 -20.63 -2.98
C ASN A 2 -1.09 -19.34 -2.44
N GLU A 3 -0.85 -19.08 -1.16
CA GLU A 3 -1.24 -17.82 -0.54
C GLU A 3 0.00 -16.95 -0.40
N ILE A 4 -0.09 -15.71 -0.86
CA ILE A 4 0.97 -14.71 -0.74
C ILE A 4 0.47 -13.65 0.21
N ARG A 5 1.22 -13.47 1.30
CA ARG A 5 0.90 -12.45 2.30
C ARG A 5 1.58 -11.15 1.93
N VAL A 6 0.79 -10.08 1.79
CA VAL A 6 1.27 -8.76 1.38
C VAL A 6 0.79 -7.74 2.41
N VAL A 7 1.66 -6.86 2.82
CA VAL A 7 1.33 -5.79 3.76
C VAL A 7 1.36 -4.45 3.03
N ALA A 8 0.42 -3.58 3.34
CA ALA A 8 0.33 -2.24 2.76
C ALA A 8 0.20 -1.19 3.85
N GLY A 9 0.80 -0.02 3.61
CA GLY A 9 0.77 1.09 4.54
C GLY A 9 -0.11 2.23 4.05
N ILE A 10 -0.98 2.69 4.93
CA ILE A 10 -1.90 3.78 4.65
C ILE A 10 -1.43 4.99 5.45
N ALA A 11 -0.78 5.93 4.79
CA ALA A 11 -0.33 7.15 5.44
C ALA A 11 -1.35 8.25 5.16
N VAL A 12 -1.88 8.82 6.24
CA VAL A 12 -2.85 9.90 6.17
C VAL A 12 -2.19 11.15 6.74
N SER A 13 -2.23 12.23 6.00
CA SER A 13 -1.72 13.51 6.46
C SER A 13 -2.61 14.62 5.90
N ASP A 14 -3.20 15.40 6.79
CA ASP A 14 -4.01 16.55 6.40
C ASP A 14 -5.13 16.16 5.44
N LYS A 15 -5.84 15.05 5.74
CA LYS A 15 -6.95 14.50 4.95
C LYS A 15 -6.53 14.01 3.56
N ARG A 16 -5.23 13.73 3.37
CA ARG A 16 -4.70 13.17 2.14
C ARG A 16 -4.06 11.84 2.40
N LEU A 17 -4.12 10.99 1.38
CA LEU A 17 -3.57 9.64 1.43
C LEU A 17 -2.39 9.51 0.49
N PHE A 18 -1.33 8.86 0.96
CA PHE A 18 -0.14 8.62 0.16
C PHE A 18 -0.37 7.42 -0.75
N ILE A 19 -0.28 7.63 -2.06
CA ILE A 19 -0.44 6.58 -3.06
C ILE A 19 0.73 6.61 -4.03
N ALA A 20 1.00 5.46 -4.66
CA ALA A 20 2.14 5.31 -5.57
C ALA A 20 1.72 4.51 -6.80
N ARG A 21 2.26 4.89 -7.96
CA ARG A 21 1.94 4.22 -9.22
C ARG A 21 3.06 3.27 -9.60
N ARG A 22 2.69 2.03 -9.91
CA ARG A 22 3.65 0.99 -10.28
C ARG A 22 4.35 1.36 -11.58
N SER A 23 5.68 1.22 -11.58
CA SER A 23 6.51 1.61 -12.71
C SER A 23 6.33 0.64 -13.90
N PRO A 24 6.69 1.08 -15.13
CA PRO A 24 6.47 0.26 -16.33
C PRO A 24 7.14 -1.10 -16.33
N GLN A 25 8.20 -1.30 -15.54
CA GLN A 25 8.92 -2.56 -15.47
C GLN A 25 8.26 -3.59 -14.52
N LYS A 26 7.27 -3.16 -13.75
CA LYS A 26 6.60 -4.01 -12.76
C LYS A 26 5.35 -4.64 -13.35
N SER A 27 4.91 -5.76 -12.74
CA SER A 27 3.57 -6.27 -13.02
C SER A 27 2.53 -5.23 -12.61
N LEU A 28 1.38 -5.22 -13.25
CA LEU A 28 0.31 -4.25 -13.02
C LEU A 28 0.81 -2.81 -13.21
N ALA A 29 1.68 -2.61 -14.20
CA ALA A 29 2.25 -1.29 -14.50
C ALA A 29 1.17 -0.25 -14.75
N GLY A 30 1.38 0.95 -14.23
CA GLY A 30 0.45 2.05 -14.39
C GLY A 30 -0.71 2.09 -13.41
N LEU A 31 -0.87 1.05 -12.60
CA LEU A 31 -1.90 1.02 -11.56
C LEU A 31 -1.35 1.59 -10.26
N TRP A 32 -2.25 2.18 -9.49
CA TRP A 32 -1.90 2.79 -8.20
C TRP A 32 -2.05 1.78 -7.08
N GLU A 33 -1.32 1.99 -5.99
CA GLU A 33 -1.37 1.12 -4.82
C GLU A 33 -0.98 1.90 -3.57
N PHE A 34 -1.34 1.34 -2.41
CA PHE A 34 -0.73 1.77 -1.15
C PHE A 34 0.61 1.05 -1.04
N PRO A 35 1.68 1.76 -0.63
CA PRO A 35 3.01 1.15 -0.63
C PRO A 35 3.14 0.01 0.36
N GLY A 36 3.99 -0.94 0.03
CA GLY A 36 4.24 -2.11 0.85
C GLY A 36 4.83 -3.23 0.01
N GLY A 37 4.61 -4.46 0.42
CA GLY A 37 5.13 -5.60 -0.31
C GLY A 37 4.93 -6.92 0.42
N LYS A 38 5.62 -7.95 -0.06
CA LYS A 38 5.47 -9.31 0.47
C LYS A 38 6.08 -9.42 1.86
N VAL A 39 5.36 -10.13 2.73
CA VAL A 39 5.88 -10.52 4.04
C VAL A 39 6.74 -11.76 3.85
N GLU A 40 7.99 -11.70 4.30
CA GLU A 40 8.92 -12.80 4.16
C GLU A 40 8.81 -13.77 5.34
N ALA A 41 9.28 -15.00 5.13
CA ALA A 41 9.23 -16.03 6.16
C ALA A 41 9.92 -15.54 7.43
N GLY A 42 9.26 -15.70 8.57
CA GLY A 42 9.78 -15.27 9.86
C GLY A 42 9.58 -13.80 10.19
N GLU A 43 9.03 -13.03 9.25
CA GLU A 43 8.75 -11.60 9.47
C GLU A 43 7.34 -11.39 10.00
N SER A 44 7.18 -10.43 10.92
CA SER A 44 5.83 -9.94 11.24
C SER A 44 5.37 -8.99 10.12
N ASP A 45 4.06 -8.75 10.06
CA ASP A 45 3.51 -7.80 9.09
C ASP A 45 4.11 -6.42 9.27
N GLU A 46 4.23 -5.99 10.52
CA GLU A 46 4.78 -4.67 10.84
C GLU A 46 6.24 -4.55 10.42
N ALA A 47 7.06 -5.58 10.70
CA ALA A 47 8.46 -5.57 10.30
C ALA A 47 8.61 -5.56 8.79
N ALA A 48 7.75 -6.31 8.08
CA ALA A 48 7.74 -6.33 6.63
C ALA A 48 7.43 -4.95 6.06
N LEU A 49 6.45 -4.26 6.63
CA LEU A 49 6.07 -2.93 6.16
C LEU A 49 7.22 -1.93 6.36
N VAL A 50 7.85 -1.95 7.54
CA VAL A 50 9.00 -1.08 7.81
C VAL A 50 10.10 -1.34 6.79
N ARG A 51 10.42 -2.61 6.52
CA ARG A 51 11.47 -2.99 5.57
C ARG A 51 11.12 -2.55 4.15
N GLU A 52 9.89 -2.82 3.70
CA GLU A 52 9.47 -2.47 2.33
C GLU A 52 9.50 -0.97 2.09
N ILE A 53 9.04 -0.18 3.05
CA ILE A 53 9.07 1.28 2.90
C ILE A 53 10.51 1.79 2.88
N LYS A 54 11.38 1.21 3.68
CA LYS A 54 12.80 1.57 3.67
C LYS A 54 13.43 1.27 2.32
N GLU A 55 13.13 0.09 1.76
CA GLU A 55 13.67 -0.32 0.46
C GLU A 55 13.16 0.56 -0.68
N GLU A 56 11.86 0.87 -0.69
CA GLU A 56 11.22 1.58 -1.81
C GLU A 56 11.41 3.08 -1.76
N PHE A 57 11.40 3.67 -0.57
CA PHE A 57 11.38 5.14 -0.43
C PHE A 57 12.55 5.69 0.36
N ASN A 58 13.37 4.83 0.95
CA ASN A 58 14.46 5.23 1.85
C ASN A 58 13.94 6.11 3.00
N ARG A 59 12.84 5.67 3.61
CA ARG A 59 12.18 6.42 4.69
C ARG A 59 11.87 5.50 5.86
N GLU A 60 11.92 6.08 7.06
CA GLU A 60 11.48 5.42 8.29
C GLU A 60 10.01 5.75 8.52
N ILE A 61 9.29 4.81 9.12
CA ILE A 61 7.87 5.00 9.43
C ILE A 61 7.58 4.58 10.87
N LEU A 62 6.47 5.07 11.37
CA LEU A 62 5.86 4.59 12.60
C LEU A 62 4.61 3.81 12.20
N ILE A 63 4.47 2.59 12.71
CA ILE A 63 3.30 1.75 12.44
C ILE A 63 2.17 2.18 13.35
N GLY A 64 0.99 2.35 12.75
CA GLY A 64 -0.24 2.67 13.48
C GLY A 64 -1.11 1.44 13.63
N GLU A 65 -2.42 1.67 13.66
CA GLU A 65 -3.38 0.60 13.89
C GLU A 65 -3.60 -0.25 12.63
N PHE A 66 -3.90 -1.53 12.85
CA PHE A 66 -4.43 -2.41 11.80
C PHE A 66 -5.71 -1.79 11.24
N PHE A 67 -5.86 -1.79 9.93
CA PHE A 67 -7.06 -1.26 9.30
C PHE A 67 -7.94 -2.35 8.70
N HIS A 68 -7.40 -3.18 7.80
CA HIS A 68 -8.24 -4.10 7.04
C HIS A 68 -7.44 -5.29 6.52
N GLU A 69 -8.13 -6.38 6.30
CA GLU A 69 -7.55 -7.58 5.68
C GLU A 69 -8.51 -8.07 4.63
N ASN A 70 -8.00 -8.32 3.41
CA ASN A 70 -8.83 -8.88 2.35
C ASN A 70 -8.03 -9.84 1.48
N ASN A 71 -8.73 -10.71 0.79
CA ASN A 71 -8.13 -11.69 -0.11
C ASN A 71 -8.50 -11.37 -1.54
N TYR A 72 -7.53 -11.54 -2.44
CA TYR A 72 -7.75 -11.37 -3.86
C TYR A 72 -7.16 -12.58 -4.59
N ALA A 73 -8.01 -13.27 -5.38
CA ALA A 73 -7.57 -14.43 -6.17
C ALA A 73 -6.98 -13.93 -7.50
N ASP A 74 -5.76 -14.38 -7.79
CA ASP A 74 -5.05 -14.02 -9.01
C ASP A 74 -4.52 -15.30 -9.64
N GLY A 75 -5.31 -15.90 -10.53
CA GLY A 75 -4.97 -17.18 -11.13
C GLY A 75 -4.95 -18.30 -10.10
N GLN A 76 -3.81 -18.96 -9.94
CA GLN A 76 -3.67 -20.08 -9.00
C GLN A 76 -3.19 -19.66 -7.61
N LYS A 77 -3.03 -18.36 -7.39
CA LYS A 77 -2.59 -17.84 -6.09
C LYS A 77 -3.62 -16.93 -5.50
N THR A 78 -3.58 -16.81 -4.18
CA THR A 78 -4.40 -15.86 -3.43
C THR A 78 -3.49 -14.86 -2.75
N ILE A 79 -3.78 -13.59 -2.93
CA ILE A 79 -3.07 -12.52 -2.24
C ILE A 79 -3.90 -12.17 -1.01
N LYS A 80 -3.29 -12.30 0.18
CA LYS A 80 -3.88 -11.81 1.41
C LYS A 80 -3.24 -10.45 1.68
N LEU A 81 -4.02 -9.40 1.53
CA LEU A 81 -3.55 -8.03 1.73
C LEU A 81 -3.94 -7.56 3.12
N ILE A 82 -2.94 -7.16 3.89
CA ILE A 82 -3.12 -6.68 5.25
C ILE A 82 -2.69 -5.22 5.28
N SER A 83 -3.60 -4.35 5.70
CA SER A 83 -3.38 -2.91 5.66
C SER A 83 -3.26 -2.34 7.07
N TYR A 84 -2.23 -1.53 7.28
CA TYR A 84 -1.99 -0.80 8.53
C TYR A 84 -1.91 0.68 8.24
N PHE A 85 -2.40 1.50 9.16
CA PHE A 85 -2.07 2.91 9.15
C PHE A 85 -0.60 3.08 9.51
N MET A 86 0.03 4.08 8.92
CA MET A 86 1.43 4.40 9.20
C MET A 86 1.66 5.90 9.08
N SER A 87 2.77 6.36 9.63
CA SER A 87 3.22 7.75 9.48
C SER A 87 4.66 7.76 9.02
N PHE A 88 4.98 8.62 8.07
CA PHE A 88 6.37 8.86 7.70
C PHE A 88 7.01 9.81 8.72
N THR A 89 8.24 9.50 9.14
CA THR A 89 9.01 10.43 9.97
C THR A 89 9.47 11.63 9.14
N THR A 90 9.72 11.41 7.85
CA THR A 90 10.00 12.46 6.87
C THR A 90 9.32 12.03 5.57
N PHE A 91 8.57 12.92 4.94
CA PHE A 91 7.83 12.58 3.73
C PHE A 91 8.77 12.17 2.61
N PRO A 92 8.45 11.10 1.85
CA PRO A 92 9.28 10.67 0.74
C PRO A 92 9.19 11.65 -0.43
N LYS A 93 10.28 11.74 -1.18
CA LYS A 93 10.36 12.60 -2.36
C LYS A 93 10.35 11.80 -3.66
N GLU A 94 10.71 10.51 -3.57
CA GLU A 94 10.81 9.64 -4.74
C GLU A 94 10.71 8.19 -4.31
N SER A 95 10.61 7.29 -5.29
CA SER A 95 10.51 5.86 -5.06
C SER A 95 11.41 5.11 -6.02
N ASN A 96 12.00 4.00 -5.54
CA ASN A 96 12.78 3.09 -6.38
C ASN A 96 11.88 2.14 -7.19
N SER A 97 10.61 2.02 -6.83
CA SER A 97 9.70 1.00 -7.39
C SER A 97 8.48 1.57 -8.08
N HIS A 98 8.34 2.89 -8.07
CA HIS A 98 7.17 3.57 -8.61
C HIS A 98 7.63 4.71 -9.51
N ASP A 99 6.85 5.00 -10.55
CA ASP A 99 7.17 6.11 -11.45
C ASP A 99 6.46 7.40 -11.05
N GLN A 100 5.55 7.34 -10.08
CA GLN A 100 4.88 8.52 -9.55
C GLN A 100 4.41 8.26 -8.13
N ILE A 101 4.56 9.25 -7.26
CA ILE A 101 4.00 9.23 -5.91
C ILE A 101 3.15 10.47 -5.72
N LYS A 102 2.12 10.36 -4.88
CA LYS A 102 1.17 11.46 -4.73
C LYS A 102 0.46 11.40 -3.39
N TRP A 103 0.15 12.58 -2.86
CA TRP A 103 -0.79 12.73 -1.75
C TRP A 103 -2.13 13.10 -2.36
N SER A 104 -3.11 12.23 -2.23
CA SER A 104 -4.44 12.41 -2.83
C SER A 104 -5.47 12.73 -1.76
N ASP A 105 -6.32 13.70 -2.03
CA ASP A 105 -7.49 13.92 -1.20
C ASP A 105 -8.35 12.65 -1.17
N ILE A 106 -8.97 12.38 -0.03
CA ILE A 106 -9.84 11.20 0.13
C ILE A 106 -10.97 11.24 -0.91
N ALA A 107 -11.52 12.41 -1.18
CA ALA A 107 -12.60 12.56 -2.14
C ALA A 107 -12.18 12.21 -3.58
N ASP A 108 -10.88 12.23 -3.86
CA ASP A 108 -10.36 11.98 -5.20
C ASP A 108 -9.86 10.55 -5.42
N LEU A 109 -9.90 9.70 -4.40
CA LEU A 109 -9.35 8.34 -4.51
C LEU A 109 -9.97 7.54 -5.65
N ASN A 110 -11.26 7.71 -5.91
CA ASN A 110 -11.95 7.00 -6.98
C ASN A 110 -11.50 7.41 -8.39
N LYS A 111 -10.73 8.47 -8.50
CA LYS A 111 -10.23 8.93 -9.81
C LYS A 111 -9.00 8.17 -10.28
N TYR A 112 -8.39 7.38 -9.39
CA TYR A 112 -7.20 6.61 -9.71
C TYR A 112 -7.56 5.15 -9.92
N GLU A 113 -6.90 4.51 -10.87
CA GLU A 113 -7.09 3.07 -11.10
C GLU A 113 -6.13 2.30 -10.20
N PHE A 114 -6.68 1.67 -9.19
CA PHE A 114 -5.89 0.92 -8.20
C PHE A 114 -5.70 -0.53 -8.62
N CYS A 115 -4.60 -1.12 -8.15
CA CYS A 115 -4.39 -2.56 -8.26
C CYS A 115 -5.59 -3.31 -7.66
N PRO A 116 -5.97 -4.46 -8.24
CA PRO A 116 -7.19 -5.16 -7.81
C PRO A 116 -7.28 -5.44 -6.31
N ALA A 117 -6.18 -5.87 -5.68
CA ALA A 117 -6.20 -6.16 -4.26
C ALA A 117 -6.43 -4.91 -3.41
N ASP A 118 -6.01 -3.74 -3.91
CA ASP A 118 -6.13 -2.47 -3.19
C ASP A 118 -7.51 -1.85 -3.31
N GLN A 119 -8.32 -2.27 -4.27
CA GLN A 119 -9.64 -1.66 -4.52
C GLN A 119 -10.57 -1.76 -3.32
N GLU A 120 -10.56 -2.89 -2.61
CA GLU A 120 -11.38 -3.04 -1.41
C GLU A 120 -10.91 -2.11 -0.30
N VAL A 121 -9.60 -1.91 -0.18
CA VAL A 121 -9.02 -0.99 0.82
C VAL A 121 -9.49 0.44 0.52
N VAL A 122 -9.48 0.84 -0.75
CA VAL A 122 -9.95 2.17 -1.16
C VAL A 122 -11.41 2.37 -0.73
N ALA A 123 -12.28 1.39 -1.03
CA ALA A 123 -13.69 1.48 -0.66
C ALA A 123 -13.88 1.61 0.84
N LYS A 124 -13.13 0.83 1.62
CA LYS A 124 -13.18 0.88 3.09
C LYS A 124 -12.68 2.21 3.63
N LEU A 125 -11.62 2.76 3.04
CA LEU A 125 -11.08 4.05 3.46
C LEU A 125 -12.08 5.18 3.22
N ILE A 126 -12.72 5.19 2.06
CA ILE A 126 -13.72 6.21 1.75
C ILE A 126 -14.85 6.17 2.78
N ALA A 127 -15.34 4.97 3.10
CA ALA A 127 -16.40 4.82 4.09
C ALA A 127 -15.95 5.21 5.50
N HIS A 128 -14.68 4.92 5.83
CA HIS A 128 -14.16 5.13 7.19
C HIS A 128 -13.79 6.59 7.46
N LEU A 129 -13.24 7.28 6.45
CA LEU A 129 -12.65 8.61 6.63
C LEU A 129 -13.56 9.77 6.21
N GLN A 130 -14.70 9.46 5.62
CA GLN A 130 -15.69 10.49 5.25
C GLN A 130 -16.67 10.75 6.36
#